data_c9ac39247ba1c005f3db484db1fe7e92
#
_entry.id   c9ac39247ba1c005f3db484db1fe7e92
#
_cell.length_a   1.000
_cell.length_b   1.000
_cell.length_c   1.000
_cell.angle_alpha   90.00
_cell.angle_beta   90.00
_cell.angle_gamma   90.00
#
_symmetry.space_group_name_H-M   'P 1'
#
loop_
_entity.id
_entity.type
_entity.pdbx_description
1 polymer ?
#
loop_
_entity_poly.entity_id
_entity_poly.type
_entity_poly.pdbx_seq_one_letter_code
_entity_poly.pdbx_strand_id
1 'polypeptide(L)'
;MQDAKSRTVPGTIAGSTSEATPGVPLPVPATMLNVRGRRRAPRVRPGAGPPVVWLGGFRSDMRASKAEALDAWAAARGRAFVRFDYTGHGESDGAFADCTISDWLADAEVVVAALAPERPILVGSSMGGWIALLAAARVKPSGLVLIAPATDFTEALMWAQFPEAIRRQVMEDGVWQRESQYSPEPTPVTRALIEDGRRHLMLDRPIDPGCPVHILQGMADPDVPWTHAMRLVERLPETGVVVTLIKEGDHRLSGPADLDRLVAAVEGIAPRTA
;
A
#
# COMPACT_ATOMS: atom_id res chain seq x y z
N MET A 1 -36.36 -33.78 -44.37
CA MET A 1 -36.44 -34.91 -43.43
C MET A 1 -35.17 -34.88 -42.57
N GLN A 2 -35.36 -34.80 -41.27
CA GLN A 2 -34.48 -34.97 -40.09
C GLN A 2 -33.69 -33.76 -39.64
N ASP A 3 -34.23 -33.07 -38.79
CA ASP A 3 -34.05 -32.76 -37.33
C ASP A 3 -32.59 -32.75 -36.86
N ALA A 4 -32.09 -31.55 -36.53
CA ALA A 4 -30.94 -31.37 -35.68
C ALA A 4 -31.40 -30.67 -34.39
N LYS A 5 -31.38 -31.42 -33.28
CA LYS A 5 -31.78 -31.03 -31.94
C LYS A 5 -30.78 -30.05 -31.34
N SER A 6 -31.29 -28.92 -30.89
CA SER A 6 -30.71 -28.00 -29.93
C SER A 6 -30.35 -28.73 -28.63
N ARG A 7 -29.12 -28.61 -28.17
CA ARG A 7 -28.68 -28.91 -26.77
C ARG A 7 -28.27 -27.62 -26.09
N THR A 8 -29.17 -27.11 -25.31
CA THR A 8 -28.92 -26.08 -24.32
C THR A 8 -28.15 -26.66 -23.13
N VAL A 9 -27.00 -26.12 -22.80
CA VAL A 9 -26.24 -26.46 -21.58
C VAL A 9 -26.44 -25.30 -20.59
N PRO A 10 -26.98 -25.52 -19.40
CA PRO A 10 -27.04 -24.48 -18.37
C PRO A 10 -25.66 -24.35 -17.71
N GLY A 11 -24.99 -23.25 -17.97
CA GLY A 11 -23.80 -22.85 -17.23
C GLY A 11 -24.18 -22.25 -15.89
N THR A 12 -24.09 -23.04 -14.83
CA THR A 12 -24.16 -22.53 -13.44
C THR A 12 -22.85 -21.86 -13.12
N ILE A 13 -22.85 -20.55 -13.00
CA ILE A 13 -21.73 -19.79 -12.44
C ILE A 13 -21.78 -19.99 -10.93
N ALA A 14 -20.93 -20.88 -10.42
CA ALA A 14 -20.70 -21.01 -9.00
C ALA A 14 -19.95 -19.77 -8.53
N GLY A 15 -20.63 -18.87 -7.81
CA GLY A 15 -20.02 -17.81 -7.05
C GLY A 15 -19.11 -18.44 -5.97
N SER A 16 -17.81 -18.18 -6.04
CA SER A 16 -16.88 -18.54 -4.99
C SER A 16 -17.15 -17.65 -3.77
N THR A 17 -17.98 -18.12 -2.86
CA THR A 17 -18.01 -17.64 -1.50
C THR A 17 -16.73 -18.12 -0.83
N SER A 18 -15.83 -17.19 -0.51
CA SER A 18 -14.69 -17.45 0.37
C SER A 18 -15.24 -17.94 1.71
N GLU A 19 -15.13 -19.24 1.97
CA GLU A 19 -15.46 -19.81 3.27
C GLU A 19 -14.47 -19.25 4.31
N ALA A 20 -14.99 -18.44 5.22
CA ALA A 20 -14.26 -17.98 6.38
C ALA A 20 -13.86 -19.20 7.23
N THR A 21 -12.59 -19.32 7.54
CA THR A 21 -12.07 -20.38 8.43
C THR A 21 -12.83 -20.32 9.77
N PRO A 22 -13.46 -21.40 10.23
CA PRO A 22 -14.25 -21.39 11.46
C PRO A 22 -13.37 -21.05 12.66
N GLY A 23 -13.74 -20.02 13.43
CA GLY A 23 -13.11 -19.68 14.71
C GLY A 23 -12.19 -18.47 14.72
N VAL A 24 -11.91 -17.81 13.58
CA VAL A 24 -11.12 -16.58 13.54
C VAL A 24 -12.05 -15.36 13.62
N PRO A 25 -11.96 -14.52 14.66
CA PRO A 25 -12.77 -13.30 14.74
C PRO A 25 -12.49 -12.40 13.55
N LEU A 26 -13.54 -11.91 12.88
CA LEU A 26 -13.39 -10.91 11.84
C LEU A 26 -12.85 -9.58 12.43
N PRO A 27 -12.08 -8.78 11.66
CA PRO A 27 -11.68 -7.46 12.12
C PRO A 27 -12.90 -6.61 12.37
N VAL A 28 -12.91 -5.93 13.50
CA VAL A 28 -14.02 -5.05 13.89
C VAL A 28 -13.89 -3.73 13.15
N PRO A 29 -14.97 -3.20 12.51
CA PRO A 29 -14.98 -1.81 12.08
C PRO A 29 -14.71 -0.92 13.29
N ALA A 30 -13.63 -0.16 13.26
CA ALA A 30 -13.39 0.83 14.30
C ALA A 30 -14.28 2.06 14.05
N THR A 31 -14.46 2.88 15.10
CA THR A 31 -15.13 4.17 14.95
C THR A 31 -14.47 4.96 13.81
N MET A 32 -15.32 5.52 12.95
CA MET A 32 -14.86 6.37 11.84
C MET A 32 -13.99 7.51 12.40
N LEU A 33 -12.78 7.62 11.91
CA LEU A 33 -11.86 8.71 12.28
C LEU A 33 -12.11 9.92 11.39
N ASN A 34 -12.18 11.11 11.99
CA ASN A 34 -12.26 12.35 11.24
C ASN A 34 -10.86 12.93 11.05
N VAL A 35 -10.43 13.09 9.81
CA VAL A 35 -9.18 13.73 9.45
C VAL A 35 -9.49 14.90 8.53
N ARG A 36 -9.23 16.12 8.99
CA ARG A 36 -9.50 17.36 8.22
C ARG A 36 -10.95 17.43 7.68
N GLY A 37 -11.94 17.03 8.50
CA GLY A 37 -13.36 17.06 8.12
C GLY A 37 -13.82 15.89 7.24
N ARG A 38 -12.98 14.94 6.92
CA ARG A 38 -13.30 13.74 6.10
C ARG A 38 -13.19 12.48 6.94
N ARG A 39 -14.14 11.55 6.78
CA ARG A 39 -14.16 10.30 7.55
C ARG A 39 -13.25 9.24 6.93
N ARG A 40 -12.56 8.49 7.80
CA ARG A 40 -11.73 7.32 7.43
C ARG A 40 -12.38 6.07 7.99
N ALA A 41 -12.36 5.01 7.22
CA ALA A 41 -12.92 3.71 7.56
C ALA A 41 -11.79 2.71 7.95
N PRO A 42 -11.33 2.71 9.21
CA PRO A 42 -10.34 1.73 9.65
C PRO A 42 -11.01 0.42 10.03
N ARG A 43 -10.24 -0.66 9.91
CA ARG A 43 -10.53 -1.97 10.47
C ARG A 43 -9.43 -2.34 11.43
N VAL A 44 -9.82 -2.71 12.64
CA VAL A 44 -8.90 -3.00 13.73
C VAL A 44 -9.07 -4.45 14.17
N ARG A 45 -7.98 -5.15 14.26
CA ARG A 45 -7.89 -6.43 14.96
C ARG A 45 -7.15 -6.19 16.27
N PRO A 46 -7.79 -6.39 17.42
CA PRO A 46 -7.09 -6.35 18.70
C PRO A 46 -6.13 -7.54 18.82
N GLY A 47 -5.04 -7.36 19.53
CA GLY A 47 -4.03 -8.40 19.72
C GLY A 47 -2.86 -7.93 20.54
N ALA A 48 -1.83 -8.77 20.69
CA ALA A 48 -0.64 -8.50 21.48
C ALA A 48 0.52 -7.96 20.60
N GLY A 49 1.51 -7.37 21.28
CA GLY A 49 2.75 -6.84 20.67
C GLY A 49 2.56 -5.54 19.90
N PRO A 50 3.63 -5.02 19.28
CA PRO A 50 3.55 -3.82 18.47
C PRO A 50 2.50 -3.98 17.38
N PRO A 51 1.54 -3.05 17.24
CA PRO A 51 0.53 -3.13 16.19
C PRO A 51 1.18 -3.13 14.80
N VAL A 52 0.67 -3.94 13.89
CA VAL A 52 1.05 -3.85 12.48
C VAL A 52 0.03 -2.98 11.76
N VAL A 53 0.50 -1.97 11.02
CA VAL A 53 -0.35 -1.03 10.29
C VAL A 53 -0.11 -1.16 8.79
N TRP A 54 -1.16 -1.44 8.05
CA TRP A 54 -1.13 -1.52 6.59
C TRP A 54 -1.32 -0.15 5.95
N LEU A 55 -0.41 0.21 5.06
CA LEU A 55 -0.42 1.42 4.24
C LEU A 55 -0.53 1.03 2.77
N GLY A 56 -1.70 1.25 2.19
CA GLY A 56 -2.04 0.83 0.83
C GLY A 56 -1.29 1.59 -0.28
N GLY A 57 -1.35 1.07 -1.50
CA GLY A 57 -0.81 1.71 -2.70
C GLY A 57 -1.76 2.73 -3.34
N PHE A 58 -1.26 3.41 -4.34
CA PHE A 58 -2.02 4.37 -5.16
C PHE A 58 -3.20 3.68 -5.86
N ARG A 59 -4.42 4.19 -5.69
CA ARG A 59 -5.67 3.60 -6.22
C ARG A 59 -5.98 2.19 -5.68
N SER A 60 -5.41 1.79 -4.54
CA SER A 60 -5.69 0.52 -3.88
C SER A 60 -6.59 0.72 -2.66
N ASP A 61 -7.28 -0.32 -2.22
CA ASP A 61 -8.07 -0.32 -1.01
C ASP A 61 -7.52 -1.30 0.06
N MET A 62 -8.07 -1.22 1.26
CA MET A 62 -7.66 -2.05 2.41
C MET A 62 -8.12 -3.51 2.32
N ARG A 63 -8.80 -3.92 1.24
CA ARG A 63 -9.23 -5.30 0.96
C ARG A 63 -8.32 -6.00 -0.04
N ALA A 64 -7.25 -5.33 -0.48
CA ALA A 64 -6.26 -5.96 -1.34
C ALA A 64 -5.64 -7.19 -0.69
N SER A 65 -5.26 -8.18 -1.49
CA SER A 65 -4.81 -9.52 -1.05
C SER A 65 -3.69 -9.48 0.00
N LYS A 66 -2.76 -8.55 -0.09
CA LYS A 66 -1.69 -8.38 0.91
C LYS A 66 -2.23 -7.94 2.28
N ALA A 67 -3.17 -6.99 2.30
CA ALA A 67 -3.81 -6.52 3.53
C ALA A 67 -4.63 -7.64 4.18
N GLU A 68 -5.34 -8.43 3.39
CA GLU A 68 -6.13 -9.56 3.88
C GLU A 68 -5.25 -10.71 4.38
N ALA A 69 -4.15 -11.01 3.68
CA ALA A 69 -3.18 -12.01 4.13
C ALA A 69 -2.55 -11.64 5.48
N LEU A 70 -2.19 -10.36 5.67
CA LEU A 70 -1.68 -9.86 6.95
C LEU A 70 -2.74 -9.87 8.05
N ASP A 71 -4.00 -9.59 7.73
CA ASP A 71 -5.09 -9.69 8.71
C ASP A 71 -5.32 -11.15 9.15
N ALA A 72 -5.32 -12.09 8.20
CA ALA A 72 -5.42 -13.51 8.51
C ALA A 72 -4.23 -14.02 9.34
N TRP A 73 -3.00 -13.63 8.99
CA TRP A 73 -1.82 -13.90 9.78
C TRP A 73 -1.92 -13.32 11.20
N ALA A 74 -2.32 -12.06 11.33
CA ALA A 74 -2.46 -11.40 12.62
C ALA A 74 -3.51 -12.12 13.49
N ALA A 75 -4.61 -12.55 12.90
CA ALA A 75 -5.63 -13.36 13.56
C ALA A 75 -5.07 -14.68 14.09
N ALA A 76 -4.34 -15.41 13.25
CA ALA A 76 -3.76 -16.71 13.62
C ALA A 76 -2.67 -16.58 14.70
N ARG A 77 -2.00 -15.42 14.78
CA ARG A 77 -0.91 -15.15 15.74
C ARG A 77 -1.34 -14.35 16.97
N GLY A 78 -2.62 -13.96 17.06
CA GLY A 78 -3.11 -13.09 18.13
C GLY A 78 -2.45 -11.70 18.14
N ARG A 79 -2.04 -11.19 16.97
CA ARG A 79 -1.34 -9.90 16.80
C ARG A 79 -2.33 -8.76 16.55
N ALA A 80 -2.00 -7.57 17.08
CA ALA A 80 -2.73 -6.36 16.75
C ALA A 80 -2.47 -5.95 15.29
N PHE A 81 -3.53 -5.64 14.54
CA PHE A 81 -3.44 -5.22 13.14
C PHE A 81 -4.44 -4.12 12.82
N VAL A 82 -3.99 -3.12 12.07
CA VAL A 82 -4.81 -2.00 11.60
C VAL A 82 -4.66 -1.87 10.09
N ARG A 83 -5.79 -1.79 9.38
CA ARG A 83 -5.84 -1.43 7.96
C ARG A 83 -6.91 -0.37 7.73
N PHE A 84 -6.70 0.51 6.79
CA PHE A 84 -7.62 1.60 6.48
C PHE A 84 -7.47 2.03 5.03
N ASP A 85 -8.48 2.75 4.54
CA ASP A 85 -8.44 3.44 3.27
C ASP A 85 -8.07 4.90 3.47
N TYR A 86 -7.15 5.41 2.63
CA TYR A 86 -6.85 6.84 2.58
C TYR A 86 -8.03 7.65 2.06
N THR A 87 -7.98 8.97 2.23
CA THR A 87 -8.92 9.89 1.55
C THR A 87 -9.02 9.55 0.07
N GLY A 88 -10.25 9.46 -0.43
CA GLY A 88 -10.51 9.17 -1.83
C GLY A 88 -10.22 7.72 -2.27
N HIS A 89 -10.00 6.81 -1.31
CA HIS A 89 -9.83 5.38 -1.56
C HIS A 89 -10.92 4.58 -0.84
N GLY A 90 -11.31 3.46 -1.43
CA GLY A 90 -12.17 2.43 -0.83
C GLY A 90 -13.40 2.97 -0.12
N GLU A 91 -13.50 2.73 1.19
CA GLU A 91 -14.64 3.11 2.04
C GLU A 91 -14.48 4.50 2.71
N SER A 92 -13.36 5.19 2.48
CA SER A 92 -13.12 6.53 3.05
C SER A 92 -13.69 7.64 2.19
N ASP A 93 -14.09 8.75 2.83
CA ASP A 93 -14.65 9.91 2.15
C ASP A 93 -13.61 10.61 1.23
N GLY A 94 -14.13 11.44 0.32
CA GLY A 94 -13.35 12.31 -0.55
C GLY A 94 -13.27 11.83 -2.00
N ALA A 95 -12.93 12.74 -2.89
CA ALA A 95 -12.63 12.38 -4.28
C ALA A 95 -11.12 12.18 -4.43
N PHE A 96 -10.74 11.08 -5.10
CA PHE A 96 -9.33 10.75 -5.31
C PHE A 96 -8.56 11.88 -6.03
N ALA A 97 -9.19 12.54 -7.01
CA ALA A 97 -8.59 13.63 -7.77
C ALA A 97 -8.25 14.88 -6.92
N ASP A 98 -8.87 15.03 -5.75
CA ASP A 98 -8.63 16.15 -4.85
C ASP A 98 -7.50 15.88 -3.84
N CYS A 99 -6.89 14.70 -3.89
CA CYS A 99 -5.94 14.23 -2.88
C CYS A 99 -4.49 14.33 -3.35
N THR A 100 -3.62 14.53 -2.39
CA THR A 100 -2.19 14.68 -2.57
C THR A 100 -1.40 13.78 -1.62
N ILE A 101 -0.08 13.74 -1.75
CA ILE A 101 0.81 13.02 -0.83
C ILE A 101 0.66 13.55 0.60
N SER A 102 0.51 14.87 0.77
CA SER A 102 0.27 15.49 2.08
C SER A 102 -1.02 15.03 2.74
N ASP A 103 -2.09 14.81 1.97
CA ASP A 103 -3.35 14.31 2.50
C ASP A 103 -3.22 12.88 3.00
N TRP A 104 -2.63 11.99 2.19
CA TRP A 104 -2.44 10.58 2.55
C TRP A 104 -1.44 10.38 3.68
N LEU A 105 -0.40 11.22 3.75
CA LEU A 105 0.51 11.25 4.89
C LEU A 105 -0.24 11.63 6.18
N ALA A 106 -1.06 12.69 6.14
CA ALA A 106 -1.84 13.10 7.30
C ALA A 106 -2.85 12.03 7.73
N ASP A 107 -3.48 11.33 6.77
CA ASP A 107 -4.36 10.20 7.07
C ASP A 107 -3.61 9.11 7.84
N ALA A 108 -2.43 8.71 7.36
CA ALA A 108 -1.60 7.69 8.00
C ALA A 108 -1.19 8.11 9.43
N GLU A 109 -0.72 9.35 9.59
CA GLU A 109 -0.29 9.87 10.91
C GLU A 109 -1.44 9.87 11.92
N VAL A 110 -2.64 10.31 11.53
CA VAL A 110 -3.81 10.35 12.42
C VAL A 110 -4.30 8.94 12.77
N VAL A 111 -4.36 8.04 11.78
CA VAL A 111 -4.78 6.64 12.02
C VAL A 111 -3.80 5.96 12.97
N VAL A 112 -2.50 6.12 12.76
CA VAL A 112 -1.49 5.52 13.64
C VAL A 112 -1.57 6.12 15.04
N ALA A 113 -1.66 7.44 15.18
CA ALA A 113 -1.77 8.09 16.48
C ALA A 113 -3.01 7.64 17.28
N ALA A 114 -4.12 7.39 16.59
CA ALA A 114 -5.38 7.01 17.23
C ALA A 114 -5.48 5.50 17.55
N LEU A 115 -4.93 4.63 16.69
CA LEU A 115 -5.19 3.19 16.73
C LEU A 115 -3.95 2.33 16.98
N ALA A 116 -2.76 2.88 16.83
CA ALA A 116 -1.49 2.16 16.95
C ALA A 116 -0.37 3.06 17.52
N PRO A 117 -0.57 3.74 18.68
CA PRO A 117 0.37 4.75 19.19
C PRO A 117 1.69 4.16 19.69
N GLU A 118 1.74 2.85 19.98
CA GLU A 118 2.86 2.19 20.62
C GLU A 118 3.86 1.61 19.61
N ARG A 119 4.69 2.47 19.01
CA ARG A 119 5.77 2.07 18.10
C ARG A 119 5.37 0.95 17.13
N PRO A 120 4.42 1.19 16.21
CA PRO A 120 3.91 0.16 15.31
C PRO A 120 4.98 -0.33 14.34
N ILE A 121 4.71 -1.48 13.71
CA ILE A 121 5.37 -1.89 12.47
C ILE A 121 4.53 -1.34 11.32
N LEU A 122 5.12 -0.50 10.47
CA LEU A 122 4.44 -0.02 9.27
C LEU A 122 4.74 -0.95 8.09
N VAL A 123 3.69 -1.43 7.42
CA VAL A 123 3.81 -2.24 6.21
C VAL A 123 3.23 -1.43 5.05
N GLY A 124 4.10 -0.93 4.18
CA GLY A 124 3.72 -0.05 3.08
C GLY A 124 3.93 -0.68 1.70
N SER A 125 2.91 -0.66 0.85
CA SER A 125 3.01 -1.17 -0.52
C SER A 125 2.99 -0.01 -1.53
N SER A 126 3.95 0.01 -2.45
CA SER A 126 4.05 1.02 -3.52
C SER A 126 4.06 2.44 -2.93
N MET A 127 3.07 3.29 -3.23
CA MET A 127 2.88 4.60 -2.59
C MET A 127 2.91 4.50 -1.06
N GLY A 128 2.27 3.48 -0.48
CA GLY A 128 2.26 3.26 0.96
C GLY A 128 3.65 3.06 1.56
N GLY A 129 4.61 2.55 0.78
CA GLY A 129 6.02 2.49 1.16
C GLY A 129 6.65 3.87 1.30
N TRP A 130 6.33 4.80 0.40
CA TRP A 130 6.76 6.20 0.52
C TRP A 130 6.10 6.90 1.71
N ILE A 131 4.80 6.73 1.87
CA ILE A 131 4.07 7.25 3.04
C ILE A 131 4.64 6.71 4.36
N ALA A 132 5.01 5.41 4.43
CA ALA A 132 5.63 4.83 5.61
C ALA A 132 6.97 5.50 5.97
N LEU A 133 7.81 5.76 4.98
CA LEU A 133 9.08 6.47 5.16
C LEU A 133 8.88 7.92 5.63
N LEU A 134 7.93 8.64 5.03
CA LEU A 134 7.60 10.02 5.42
C LEU A 134 7.04 10.08 6.85
N ALA A 135 6.15 9.15 7.20
CA ALA A 135 5.54 9.10 8.52
C ALA A 135 6.52 8.70 9.63
N ALA A 136 7.62 7.98 9.30
CA ALA A 136 8.54 7.41 10.28
C ALA A 136 9.10 8.45 11.28
N ALA A 137 9.40 9.66 10.82
CA ALA A 137 9.91 10.73 11.66
C ALA A 137 8.98 11.11 12.83
N ARG A 138 7.66 11.06 12.61
CA ARG A 138 6.63 11.41 13.59
C ARG A 138 6.13 10.20 14.37
N VAL A 139 5.87 9.11 13.63
CA VAL A 139 5.30 7.87 14.18
C VAL A 139 6.31 7.08 15.01
N LYS A 140 7.61 7.18 14.68
CA LYS A 140 8.72 6.42 15.32
C LYS A 140 8.42 4.93 15.38
N PRO A 141 8.22 4.26 14.21
CA PRO A 141 7.86 2.85 14.17
C PRO A 141 8.95 1.97 14.77
N SER A 142 8.59 0.74 15.12
CA SER A 142 9.56 -0.28 15.55
C SER A 142 10.20 -1.01 14.37
N GLY A 143 9.62 -0.89 13.16
CA GLY A 143 10.14 -1.47 11.93
C GLY A 143 9.31 -1.06 10.72
N LEU A 144 9.93 -1.11 9.54
CA LEU A 144 9.28 -0.88 8.25
C LEU A 144 9.40 -2.13 7.37
N VAL A 145 8.28 -2.59 6.81
CA VAL A 145 8.26 -3.57 5.71
C VAL A 145 7.71 -2.87 4.47
N LEU A 146 8.53 -2.75 3.43
CA LEU A 146 8.23 -1.98 2.23
C LEU A 146 8.12 -2.92 1.03
N ILE A 147 6.98 -2.93 0.35
CA ILE A 147 6.73 -3.81 -0.79
C ILE A 147 6.70 -2.94 -2.05
N ALA A 148 7.64 -3.19 -2.98
CA ALA A 148 7.79 -2.42 -4.21
C ALA A 148 7.71 -0.89 -3.95
N PRO A 149 8.53 -0.32 -3.04
CA PRO A 149 8.36 1.05 -2.55
C PRO A 149 8.53 2.07 -3.67
N ALA A 150 7.46 2.79 -3.97
CA ALA A 150 7.43 3.83 -5.01
C ALA A 150 7.82 5.20 -4.41
N THR A 151 9.01 5.29 -3.80
CA THR A 151 9.51 6.53 -3.21
C THR A 151 9.67 7.60 -4.28
N ASP A 152 9.18 8.82 -4.02
CA ASP A 152 9.23 9.94 -4.98
C ASP A 152 8.53 9.66 -6.32
N PHE A 153 7.55 8.74 -6.36
CA PHE A 153 6.98 8.24 -7.63
C PHE A 153 6.36 9.33 -8.49
N THR A 154 5.80 10.36 -7.90
CA THR A 154 5.17 11.48 -8.63
C THR A 154 6.17 12.20 -9.52
N GLU A 155 7.41 12.36 -9.08
CA GLU A 155 8.48 12.97 -9.85
C GLU A 155 9.27 11.90 -10.62
N ALA A 156 9.79 10.87 -9.94
CA ALA A 156 10.77 9.95 -10.52
C ALA A 156 10.16 8.90 -11.47
N LEU A 157 8.91 8.45 -11.21
CA LEU A 157 8.25 7.38 -11.97
C LEU A 157 7.07 7.87 -12.82
N MET A 158 6.59 9.08 -12.60
CA MET A 158 5.54 9.71 -13.42
C MET A 158 6.09 10.91 -14.20
N TRP A 159 6.33 12.03 -13.54
CA TRP A 159 6.68 13.26 -14.21
C TRP A 159 7.91 13.15 -15.10
N ALA A 160 8.97 12.51 -14.63
CA ALA A 160 10.20 12.33 -15.39
C ALA A 160 10.00 11.55 -16.71
N GLN A 161 8.98 10.67 -16.74
CA GLN A 161 8.68 9.82 -17.89
C GLN A 161 7.59 10.40 -18.81
N PHE A 162 6.87 11.45 -18.39
CA PHE A 162 5.80 12.01 -19.20
C PHE A 162 6.35 12.72 -20.45
N PRO A 163 5.77 12.45 -21.64
CA PRO A 163 6.00 13.28 -22.81
C PRO A 163 5.64 14.74 -22.55
N GLU A 164 6.29 15.66 -23.28
CA GLU A 164 6.08 17.10 -23.11
C GLU A 164 4.60 17.52 -23.26
N ALA A 165 3.87 16.89 -24.18
CA ALA A 165 2.44 17.15 -24.36
C ALA A 165 1.62 16.83 -23.09
N ILE A 166 1.93 15.71 -22.41
CA ILE A 166 1.26 15.32 -21.18
C ILE A 166 1.65 16.25 -20.03
N ARG A 167 2.95 16.61 -19.91
CA ARG A 167 3.40 17.58 -18.91
C ARG A 167 2.66 18.91 -19.07
N ARG A 168 2.53 19.40 -20.30
CA ARG A 168 1.79 20.62 -20.61
C ARG A 168 0.32 20.48 -20.21
N GLN A 169 -0.33 19.41 -20.60
CA GLN A 169 -1.73 19.14 -20.24
C GLN A 169 -1.93 19.16 -18.70
N VAL A 170 -1.08 18.47 -17.94
CA VAL A 170 -1.16 18.47 -16.46
C VAL A 170 -1.00 19.90 -15.91
N MET A 171 -0.11 20.70 -16.46
CA MET A 171 0.16 22.05 -15.93
C MET A 171 -0.87 23.09 -16.37
N GLU A 172 -1.40 23.01 -17.59
CA GLU A 172 -2.35 23.98 -18.15
C GLU A 172 -3.80 23.60 -17.80
N ASP A 173 -4.19 22.34 -18.05
CA ASP A 173 -5.57 21.85 -17.80
C ASP A 173 -5.78 21.39 -16.34
N GLY A 174 -4.70 21.26 -15.58
CA GLY A 174 -4.74 20.83 -14.18
C GLY A 174 -4.82 19.33 -13.95
N VAL A 175 -5.13 18.52 -14.98
CA VAL A 175 -5.30 17.08 -14.88
C VAL A 175 -5.04 16.36 -16.20
N TRP A 176 -4.45 15.17 -16.11
CA TRP A 176 -4.39 14.20 -17.20
C TRP A 176 -5.00 12.87 -16.74
N GLN A 177 -5.85 12.27 -17.58
CA GLN A 177 -6.46 10.97 -17.32
C GLN A 177 -5.55 9.85 -17.87
N ARG A 178 -4.79 9.21 -16.98
CA ARG A 178 -3.89 8.12 -17.32
C ARG A 178 -4.68 6.81 -17.42
N GLU A 179 -4.57 6.11 -18.54
CA GLU A 179 -5.08 4.75 -18.65
C GLU A 179 -4.44 3.83 -17.60
N SER A 180 -5.24 2.92 -17.04
CA SER A 180 -4.80 1.99 -16.01
C SER A 180 -4.91 0.56 -16.50
N GLN A 181 -3.83 -0.23 -16.34
CA GLN A 181 -3.88 -1.68 -16.57
C GLN A 181 -4.58 -2.45 -15.43
N TYR A 182 -4.89 -1.76 -14.32
CA TYR A 182 -5.47 -2.36 -13.12
C TYR A 182 -6.96 -2.02 -12.92
N SER A 183 -7.50 -1.08 -13.70
CA SER A 183 -8.90 -0.62 -13.61
C SER A 183 -9.39 -0.19 -14.98
N PRO A 184 -10.66 -0.45 -15.33
CA PRO A 184 -11.27 0.08 -16.54
C PRO A 184 -11.42 1.61 -16.51
N GLU A 185 -11.40 2.21 -15.32
CA GLU A 185 -11.46 3.66 -15.16
C GLU A 185 -10.05 4.26 -15.20
N PRO A 186 -9.87 5.36 -15.95
CA PRO A 186 -8.59 6.07 -15.97
C PRO A 186 -8.28 6.66 -14.60
N THR A 187 -7.02 6.83 -14.34
CA THR A 187 -6.51 7.43 -13.09
C THR A 187 -6.18 8.90 -13.32
N PRO A 188 -6.83 9.85 -12.62
CA PRO A 188 -6.48 11.24 -12.72
C PRO A 188 -5.10 11.50 -12.10
N VAL A 189 -4.21 12.08 -12.89
CA VAL A 189 -2.92 12.63 -12.44
C VAL A 189 -3.06 14.13 -12.47
N THR A 190 -3.15 14.75 -11.29
CA THR A 190 -3.41 16.18 -11.16
C THR A 190 -2.13 16.99 -11.00
N ARG A 191 -2.17 18.25 -11.40
CA ARG A 191 -1.09 19.21 -11.12
C ARG A 191 -0.82 19.30 -9.62
N ALA A 192 -1.88 19.36 -8.80
CA ALA A 192 -1.76 19.40 -7.35
C ALA A 192 -0.98 18.21 -6.78
N LEU A 193 -1.26 16.98 -7.27
CA LEU A 193 -0.52 15.77 -6.87
C LEU A 193 0.98 15.89 -7.20
N ILE A 194 1.32 16.34 -8.41
CA ILE A 194 2.72 16.49 -8.83
C ILE A 194 3.43 17.56 -8.01
N GLU A 195 2.83 18.76 -7.89
CA GLU A 195 3.43 19.88 -7.15
C GLU A 195 3.58 19.58 -5.67
N ASP A 196 2.59 18.92 -5.06
CA ASP A 196 2.67 18.51 -3.66
C ASP A 196 3.71 17.41 -3.44
N GLY A 197 3.76 16.42 -4.32
CA GLY A 197 4.77 15.36 -4.25
C GLY A 197 6.20 15.87 -4.23
N ARG A 198 6.50 16.96 -4.94
CA ARG A 198 7.82 17.63 -4.93
C ARG A 198 8.26 18.14 -3.57
N ARG A 199 7.32 18.41 -2.66
CA ARG A 199 7.62 18.84 -1.28
C ARG A 199 8.08 17.67 -0.40
N HIS A 200 7.87 16.45 -0.86
CA HIS A 200 8.10 15.22 -0.10
C HIS A 200 9.25 14.37 -0.66
N LEU A 201 10.02 14.89 -1.63
CA LEU A 201 11.14 14.13 -2.22
C LEU A 201 12.18 13.74 -1.17
N MET A 202 12.63 12.50 -1.23
CA MET A 202 13.55 11.91 -0.26
C MET A 202 14.84 11.33 -0.88
N LEU A 203 14.80 10.92 -2.16
CA LEU A 203 15.91 10.19 -2.79
C LEU A 203 17.15 11.05 -3.11
N ASP A 204 17.11 12.35 -2.85
CA ASP A 204 18.21 13.30 -3.01
C ASP A 204 19.09 13.45 -1.76
N ARG A 205 18.71 12.85 -0.62
CA ARG A 205 19.38 12.96 0.67
C ARG A 205 19.37 11.65 1.45
N PRO A 206 20.21 11.51 2.50
CA PRO A 206 20.12 10.38 3.43
C PRO A 206 18.75 10.30 4.10
N ILE A 207 18.25 9.07 4.27
CA ILE A 207 16.96 8.76 4.89
C ILE A 207 17.23 7.88 6.12
N ASP A 208 16.94 8.39 7.30
CA ASP A 208 16.99 7.60 8.53
C ASP A 208 15.59 7.45 9.12
N PRO A 209 14.96 6.28 8.98
CA PRO A 209 13.65 6.01 9.57
C PRO A 209 13.72 5.73 11.09
N GLY A 210 14.90 5.61 11.68
CA GLY A 210 15.11 5.32 13.10
C GLY A 210 14.69 3.91 13.52
N CYS A 211 14.58 2.97 12.60
CA CYS A 211 14.16 1.58 12.83
C CYS A 211 14.66 0.66 11.72
N PRO A 212 14.69 -0.68 11.93
CA PRO A 212 14.98 -1.64 10.88
C PRO A 212 14.01 -1.54 9.69
N VAL A 213 14.52 -1.80 8.47
CA VAL A 213 13.76 -1.78 7.21
C VAL A 213 13.93 -3.10 6.48
N HIS A 214 12.82 -3.69 6.02
CA HIS A 214 12.84 -4.83 5.10
C HIS A 214 12.12 -4.47 3.80
N ILE A 215 12.82 -4.51 2.68
CA ILE A 215 12.26 -4.22 1.36
C ILE A 215 12.04 -5.54 0.61
N LEU A 216 10.83 -5.72 0.07
CA LEU A 216 10.48 -6.80 -0.86
C LEU A 216 10.28 -6.18 -2.24
N GLN A 217 11.06 -6.60 -3.25
CA GLN A 217 11.04 -6.01 -4.58
C GLN A 217 11.03 -7.07 -5.68
N GLY A 218 10.05 -6.98 -6.57
CA GLY A 218 10.00 -7.76 -7.80
C GLY A 218 10.98 -7.22 -8.84
N MET A 219 11.75 -8.09 -9.50
CA MET A 219 12.67 -7.67 -10.55
C MET A 219 12.00 -7.59 -11.93
N ALA A 220 10.79 -8.17 -12.08
CA ALA A 220 9.95 -8.04 -13.26
C ALA A 220 8.84 -6.97 -13.10
N ASP A 221 8.97 -6.09 -12.09
CA ASP A 221 8.03 -5.00 -11.82
C ASP A 221 8.14 -3.90 -12.89
N PRO A 222 7.07 -3.66 -13.69
CA PRO A 222 7.07 -2.65 -14.73
C PRO A 222 6.78 -1.23 -14.21
N ASP A 223 6.16 -1.10 -13.02
CA ASP A 223 5.73 0.18 -12.46
C ASP A 223 6.83 0.81 -11.59
N VAL A 224 7.48 -0.01 -10.76
CA VAL A 224 8.60 0.39 -9.91
C VAL A 224 9.81 -0.51 -10.23
N PRO A 225 10.68 -0.11 -11.17
CA PRO A 225 11.86 -0.89 -11.50
C PRO A 225 12.68 -1.20 -10.24
N TRP A 226 13.20 -2.43 -10.13
CA TRP A 226 14.01 -2.83 -8.97
C TRP A 226 15.23 -1.91 -8.73
N THR A 227 15.75 -1.30 -9.79
CA THR A 227 16.83 -0.29 -9.71
C THR A 227 16.38 0.97 -8.97
N HIS A 228 15.08 1.32 -9.02
CA HIS A 228 14.52 2.41 -8.24
C HIS A 228 14.50 2.09 -6.74
N ALA A 229 14.16 0.85 -6.37
CA ALA A 229 14.28 0.40 -4.99
C ALA A 229 15.74 0.42 -4.49
N MET A 230 16.71 0.11 -5.36
CA MET A 230 18.13 0.22 -4.99
C MET A 230 18.57 1.66 -4.75
N ARG A 231 18.02 2.65 -5.45
CA ARG A 231 18.26 4.08 -5.13
C ARG A 231 17.78 4.43 -3.71
N LEU A 232 16.65 3.85 -3.28
CA LEU A 232 16.21 4.00 -1.89
C LEU A 232 17.20 3.34 -0.92
N VAL A 233 17.65 2.13 -1.21
CA VAL A 233 18.62 1.40 -0.36
C VAL A 233 19.91 2.21 -0.16
N GLU A 234 20.41 2.85 -1.20
CA GLU A 234 21.60 3.74 -1.12
C GLU A 234 21.41 4.95 -0.20
N ARG A 235 20.18 5.32 0.12
CA ARG A 235 19.86 6.45 1.00
C ARG A 235 19.56 6.03 2.43
N LEU A 236 19.29 4.75 2.66
CA LEU A 236 19.02 4.18 3.99
C LEU A 236 20.33 3.96 4.76
N PRO A 237 20.25 3.78 6.11
CA PRO A 237 21.43 3.51 6.94
C PRO A 237 22.17 2.24 6.49
N GLU A 238 23.48 2.19 6.77
CA GLU A 238 24.35 1.03 6.44
C GLU A 238 23.95 -0.26 7.19
N THR A 239 23.21 -0.15 8.28
CA THR A 239 22.79 -1.28 9.13
C THR A 239 21.30 -1.33 9.33
N GLY A 240 20.77 -2.52 9.59
CA GLY A 240 19.34 -2.71 9.86
C GLY A 240 18.46 -2.69 8.60
N VAL A 241 19.04 -2.80 7.41
CA VAL A 241 18.32 -2.86 6.13
C VAL A 241 18.48 -4.23 5.50
N VAL A 242 17.35 -4.86 5.17
CA VAL A 242 17.29 -6.14 4.44
C VAL A 242 16.55 -5.92 3.14
N VAL A 243 17.06 -6.49 2.05
CA VAL A 243 16.41 -6.46 0.73
C VAL A 243 16.21 -7.87 0.21
N THR A 244 14.99 -8.19 -0.14
CA THR A 244 14.62 -9.44 -0.81
C THR A 244 14.23 -9.12 -2.25
N LEU A 245 15.09 -9.50 -3.21
CA LEU A 245 14.80 -9.41 -4.64
C LEU A 245 14.16 -10.70 -5.14
N ILE A 246 13.02 -10.59 -5.81
CA ILE A 246 12.25 -11.72 -6.34
C ILE A 246 12.36 -11.66 -7.86
N LYS A 247 13.08 -12.62 -8.46
CA LYS A 247 13.50 -12.57 -9.87
C LYS A 247 12.32 -12.40 -10.83
N GLU A 248 11.28 -13.21 -10.66
CA GLU A 248 10.06 -13.19 -11.47
C GLU A 248 8.92 -12.34 -10.88
N GLY A 249 9.15 -11.69 -9.73
CA GLY A 249 8.14 -10.91 -9.03
C GLY A 249 7.70 -9.68 -9.82
N ASP A 250 6.40 -9.48 -9.91
CA ASP A 250 5.74 -8.31 -10.49
C ASP A 250 5.57 -7.17 -9.46
N HIS A 251 4.88 -6.08 -9.85
CA HIS A 251 4.58 -4.96 -8.95
C HIS A 251 3.69 -5.36 -7.77
N ARG A 252 2.78 -6.29 -7.99
CA ARG A 252 1.78 -6.65 -6.98
C ARG A 252 2.34 -7.52 -5.88
N LEU A 253 3.30 -8.41 -6.18
CA LEU A 253 3.83 -9.40 -5.23
C LEU A 253 2.70 -10.01 -4.38
N SER A 254 1.71 -10.57 -5.05
CA SER A 254 0.46 -11.06 -4.43
C SER A 254 0.21 -12.55 -4.67
N GLY A 255 1.16 -13.25 -5.28
CA GLY A 255 1.13 -14.70 -5.37
C GLY A 255 1.30 -15.36 -3.98
N PRO A 256 0.88 -16.63 -3.80
CA PRO A 256 0.97 -17.30 -2.50
C PRO A 256 2.39 -17.23 -1.89
N ALA A 257 3.42 -17.53 -2.66
CA ALA A 257 4.80 -17.46 -2.20
C ALA A 257 5.26 -16.04 -1.84
N ASP A 258 4.69 -15.00 -2.46
CA ASP A 258 5.00 -13.60 -2.15
C ASP A 258 4.32 -13.17 -0.85
N LEU A 259 3.09 -13.64 -0.62
CA LEU A 259 2.39 -13.42 0.65
C LEU A 259 3.10 -14.11 1.82
N ASP A 260 3.63 -15.32 1.62
CA ASP A 260 4.46 -16.01 2.62
C ASP A 260 5.74 -15.21 2.91
N ARG A 261 6.41 -14.66 1.89
CA ARG A 261 7.59 -13.79 2.06
C ARG A 261 7.24 -12.51 2.82
N LEU A 262 6.08 -11.92 2.52
CA LEU A 262 5.59 -10.73 3.24
C LEU A 262 5.38 -11.03 4.72
N VAL A 263 4.70 -12.11 5.05
CA VAL A 263 4.49 -12.55 6.43
C VAL A 263 5.83 -12.80 7.13
N ALA A 264 6.75 -13.51 6.49
CA ALA A 264 8.09 -13.77 7.04
C ALA A 264 8.88 -12.47 7.29
N ALA A 265 8.76 -11.47 6.41
CA ALA A 265 9.40 -10.17 6.59
C ALA A 265 8.82 -9.42 7.81
N VAL A 266 7.51 -9.46 8.00
CA VAL A 266 6.84 -8.86 9.17
C VAL A 266 7.24 -9.59 10.47
N GLU A 267 7.29 -10.92 10.46
CA GLU A 267 7.74 -11.71 11.62
C GLU A 267 9.21 -11.47 11.96
N GLY A 268 10.06 -11.32 10.93
CA GLY A 268 11.49 -11.09 11.09
C GLY A 268 11.84 -9.71 11.65
N ILE A 269 10.98 -8.72 11.42
CA ILE A 269 11.19 -7.34 11.89
C ILE A 269 10.52 -7.07 13.24
N ALA A 270 9.47 -7.85 13.57
CA ALA A 270 8.79 -7.73 14.86
C ALA A 270 9.73 -8.12 15.98
N PRO A 271 9.81 -7.34 17.08
CA PRO A 271 10.51 -7.77 18.28
C PRO A 271 9.97 -9.15 18.71
N ARG A 272 10.87 -10.09 18.95
CA ARG A 272 10.46 -11.37 19.55
C ARG A 272 9.88 -11.05 20.92
N THR A 273 8.58 -11.36 21.11
CA THR A 273 7.99 -11.36 22.44
C THR A 273 8.71 -12.44 23.25
N ALA A 274 9.41 -12.03 24.30
CA ALA A 274 10.06 -12.94 25.24
C ALA A 274 9.02 -13.80 25.95
#